data_e3a11a221f39433da987936bed8fa4c6
#
_entry.id   e3a11a221f39433da987936bed8fa4c6
#
_cell.length_a   1.000
_cell.length_b   1.000
_cell.length_c   1.000
_cell.angle_alpha   90.00
_cell.angle_beta   90.00
_cell.angle_gamma   90.00
#
_symmetry.space_group_name_H-M   'P 1'
#
loop_
_entity.id
_entity.type
_entity.pdbx_description
1 polymer ?
#
loop_
_entity_poly.entity_id
_entity_poly.type
_entity_poly.pdbx_seq_one_letter_code
_entity_poly.pdbx_strand_id
1 'polypeptide(L)'
;MPTIACNIIEVCVFSFENKEPLYLMLRRSLTEPLYPNTWQIVTGSIETGETALQAALRELKEETGYSPKKLWIVPLVNTFFSVRHDTVNHTVIFAAQIDSAVPVQLSDEHYQFGWYTVEQAKEKCVWPGQKKALDIVHEYIVGGKEAASLSEITV
;
A
#
# COMPACT_ATOMS: atom_id res chain seq x y z
N MET A 1 15.95 -15.19 20.24
CA MET A 1 14.98 -14.14 20.59
C MET A 1 14.80 -13.24 19.37
N PRO A 2 13.56 -13.07 18.90
CA PRO A 2 13.35 -12.26 17.70
C PRO A 2 13.74 -10.80 17.89
N THR A 3 14.23 -10.20 16.82
CA THR A 3 14.50 -8.76 16.75
C THR A 3 13.28 -8.02 16.26
N ILE A 4 13.22 -6.70 16.48
CA ILE A 4 12.19 -5.83 15.98
C ILE A 4 12.75 -5.04 14.81
N ALA A 5 12.02 -4.99 13.70
CA ALA A 5 12.37 -4.22 12.52
C ALA A 5 11.19 -3.36 12.07
N CYS A 6 11.50 -2.18 11.56
CA CYS A 6 10.52 -1.26 10.95
C CYS A 6 11.13 -0.75 9.64
N ASN A 7 11.23 -1.62 8.66
CA ASN A 7 11.90 -1.34 7.39
C ASN A 7 11.03 -1.65 6.16
N ILE A 8 9.71 -1.78 6.38
CA ILE A 8 8.75 -2.04 5.32
C ILE A 8 7.68 -0.96 5.35
N ILE A 9 7.29 -0.48 4.17
CA ILE A 9 6.15 0.40 3.96
C ILE A 9 5.11 -0.25 3.07
N GLU A 10 3.88 0.17 3.22
CA GLU A 10 2.79 -0.17 2.33
C GLU A 10 2.04 1.10 1.93
N VAL A 11 1.47 1.12 0.73
CA VAL A 11 0.66 2.24 0.24
C VAL A 11 -0.66 1.71 -0.31
N CYS A 12 -1.76 2.11 0.31
CA CYS A 12 -3.10 1.92 -0.25
C CYS A 12 -3.34 3.01 -1.30
N VAL A 13 -3.41 2.63 -2.56
CA VAL A 13 -3.63 3.55 -3.68
C VAL A 13 -5.09 3.54 -4.07
N PHE A 14 -5.71 4.70 -4.13
CA PHE A 14 -7.10 4.82 -4.55
C PHE A 14 -7.32 5.98 -5.51
N SER A 15 -8.42 5.88 -6.26
CA SER A 15 -8.91 6.92 -7.15
C SER A 15 -10.43 6.91 -7.12
N PHE A 16 -11.05 7.98 -7.62
CA PHE A 16 -12.50 8.06 -7.75
C PHE A 16 -12.91 7.89 -9.20
N GLU A 17 -13.86 6.99 -9.44
CA GLU A 17 -14.56 6.84 -10.70
C GLU A 17 -16.05 7.08 -10.46
N ASN A 18 -16.66 8.07 -11.11
CA ASN A 18 -18.06 8.46 -10.90
C ASN A 18 -18.41 8.63 -9.40
N LYS A 19 -17.53 9.29 -8.64
CA LYS A 19 -17.62 9.51 -7.19
C LYS A 19 -17.48 8.24 -6.33
N GLU A 20 -17.22 7.09 -6.94
CA GLU A 20 -16.97 5.85 -6.24
C GLU A 20 -15.46 5.62 -6.08
N PRO A 21 -14.97 5.29 -4.86
CA PRO A 21 -13.55 4.98 -4.66
C PRO A 21 -13.23 3.59 -5.21
N LEU A 22 -12.16 3.51 -5.97
CA LEU A 22 -11.57 2.26 -6.42
C LEU A 22 -10.14 2.15 -5.91
N TYR A 23 -9.75 0.95 -5.55
CA TYR A 23 -8.45 0.64 -4.97
C TYR A 23 -7.60 -0.15 -5.95
N LEU A 24 -6.34 0.24 -6.07
CA LEU A 24 -5.38 -0.44 -6.92
C LEU A 24 -4.83 -1.67 -6.22
N MET A 25 -4.94 -2.81 -6.88
CA MET A 25 -4.29 -4.04 -6.49
C MET A 25 -3.29 -4.47 -7.55
N LEU A 26 -2.14 -4.97 -7.10
CA LEU A 26 -1.04 -5.44 -7.95
C LEU A 26 -0.84 -6.93 -7.72
N ARG A 27 -0.57 -7.66 -8.80
CA ARG A 27 -0.30 -9.10 -8.72
C ARG A 27 1.17 -9.37 -8.94
N ARG A 28 1.81 -10.01 -7.96
CA ARG A 28 3.24 -10.33 -8.00
C ARG A 28 3.55 -11.27 -9.15
N SER A 29 4.67 -11.01 -9.81
CA SER A 29 5.17 -11.83 -10.91
C SER A 29 5.36 -13.28 -10.49
N LEU A 30 5.18 -14.19 -11.44
CA LEU A 30 5.36 -15.64 -11.22
C LEU A 30 6.80 -16.01 -10.87
N THR A 31 7.76 -15.15 -11.23
CA THR A 31 9.19 -15.33 -10.99
C THR A 31 9.67 -14.74 -9.66
N GLU A 32 8.77 -14.06 -8.90
CA GLU A 32 9.15 -13.54 -7.59
C GLU A 32 9.49 -14.66 -6.61
N PRO A 33 10.61 -14.56 -5.87
CA PRO A 33 11.04 -15.60 -4.95
C PRO A 33 10.14 -15.74 -3.72
N LEU A 34 9.47 -14.64 -3.30
CA LEU A 34 8.52 -14.64 -2.18
C LEU A 34 7.11 -14.40 -2.68
N TYR A 35 6.21 -15.29 -2.29
CA TYR A 35 4.77 -15.18 -2.57
C TYR A 35 4.42 -14.85 -4.02
N PRO A 36 4.93 -15.60 -5.01
CA PRO A 36 4.61 -15.33 -6.41
C PRO A 36 3.12 -15.45 -6.66
N ASN A 37 2.63 -14.70 -7.66
CA ASN A 37 1.25 -14.76 -8.13
C ASN A 37 0.19 -14.29 -7.10
N THR A 38 0.58 -13.62 -6.03
CA THR A 38 -0.34 -13.11 -5.02
C THR A 38 -0.69 -11.64 -5.27
N TRP A 39 -1.91 -11.25 -4.93
CA TRP A 39 -2.37 -9.88 -4.98
C TRP A 39 -1.99 -9.12 -3.72
N GLN A 40 -1.57 -7.87 -3.89
CA GLN A 40 -1.16 -6.99 -2.81
C GLN A 40 -1.38 -5.52 -3.14
N ILE A 41 -1.35 -4.67 -2.11
CA ILE A 41 -1.17 -3.23 -2.28
C ILE A 41 0.31 -2.94 -2.54
N VAL A 42 0.66 -1.69 -2.87
CA VAL A 42 2.06 -1.28 -3.02
C VAL A 42 2.81 -1.58 -1.73
N THR A 43 3.92 -2.30 -1.83
CA THR A 43 4.72 -2.76 -0.69
C THR A 43 6.20 -2.69 -1.04
N GLY A 44 7.01 -2.16 -0.15
CA GLY A 44 8.44 -2.10 -0.40
C GLY A 44 9.27 -1.91 0.85
N SER A 45 10.58 -2.01 0.70
CA SER A 45 11.54 -1.85 1.77
C SER A 45 12.05 -0.42 1.86
N ILE A 46 12.31 0.03 3.07
CA ILE A 46 12.99 1.31 3.33
C ILE A 46 14.49 1.10 3.12
N GLU A 47 15.09 1.87 2.23
CA GLU A 47 16.52 1.80 1.94
C GLU A 47 17.36 2.58 2.99
N THR A 48 18.65 2.27 3.06
CA THR A 48 19.55 2.95 3.98
C THR A 48 19.56 4.47 3.72
N GLY A 49 19.32 5.25 4.77
CA GLY A 49 19.27 6.71 4.69
C GLY A 49 17.94 7.28 4.22
N GLU A 50 16.98 6.43 3.92
CA GLU A 50 15.65 6.82 3.46
C GLU A 50 14.66 6.89 4.63
N THR A 51 13.78 7.89 4.63
CA THR A 51 12.63 7.90 5.54
C THR A 51 11.51 7.01 5.01
N ALA A 52 10.57 6.61 5.88
CA ALA A 52 9.40 5.85 5.45
C ALA A 52 8.57 6.59 4.39
N LEU A 53 8.45 7.92 4.50
CA LEU A 53 7.76 8.74 3.52
C LEU A 53 8.47 8.72 2.15
N GLN A 54 9.79 8.85 2.16
CA GLN A 54 10.58 8.79 0.92
C GLN A 54 10.46 7.41 0.26
N ALA A 55 10.53 6.34 1.05
CA ALA A 55 10.33 4.98 0.56
C ALA A 55 8.92 4.80 -0.06
N ALA A 56 7.89 5.29 0.61
CA ALA A 56 6.51 5.20 0.10
C ALA A 56 6.35 5.89 -1.26
N LEU A 57 6.91 7.09 -1.41
CA LEU A 57 6.85 7.85 -2.67
C LEU A 57 7.66 7.16 -3.77
N ARG A 58 8.84 6.64 -3.44
CA ARG A 58 9.68 5.89 -4.38
C ARG A 58 9.00 4.61 -4.85
N GLU A 59 8.53 3.78 -3.94
CA GLU A 59 7.87 2.51 -4.27
C GLU A 59 6.58 2.73 -5.07
N LEU A 60 5.78 3.73 -4.70
CA LEU A 60 4.60 4.11 -5.48
C LEU A 60 4.98 4.44 -6.93
N LYS A 61 6.05 5.22 -7.11
CA LYS A 61 6.53 5.59 -8.45
C LYS A 61 7.09 4.41 -9.22
N GLU A 62 7.90 3.58 -8.58
CA GLU A 62 8.53 2.41 -9.21
C GLU A 62 7.50 1.35 -9.62
N GLU A 63 6.56 1.02 -8.73
CA GLU A 63 5.61 -0.07 -8.95
C GLU A 63 4.42 0.32 -9.83
N THR A 64 4.07 1.61 -9.90
CA THR A 64 2.83 2.06 -10.59
C THR A 64 3.02 3.18 -11.60
N GLY A 65 4.14 3.90 -11.54
CA GLY A 65 4.35 5.12 -12.31
C GLY A 65 3.69 6.37 -11.72
N TYR A 66 2.90 6.22 -10.65
CA TYR A 66 2.14 7.33 -10.07
C TYR A 66 2.96 8.22 -9.14
N SER A 67 2.53 9.49 -9.10
CA SER A 67 2.82 10.43 -8.02
C SER A 67 1.50 10.78 -7.35
N PRO A 68 1.44 10.92 -6.02
CA PRO A 68 0.17 11.14 -5.34
C PRO A 68 -0.35 12.56 -5.59
N LYS A 69 -1.66 12.68 -5.78
CA LYS A 69 -2.39 13.94 -5.75
C LYS A 69 -2.60 14.41 -4.31
N LYS A 70 -2.89 13.47 -3.42
CA LYS A 70 -2.95 13.63 -1.98
C LYS A 70 -2.40 12.40 -1.29
N LEU A 71 -1.82 12.59 -0.12
CA LEU A 71 -1.17 11.53 0.65
C LEU A 71 -1.54 11.65 2.12
N TRP A 72 -1.74 10.52 2.78
CA TRP A 72 -2.04 10.43 4.21
C TRP A 72 -1.18 9.37 4.87
N ILE A 73 -0.87 9.57 6.15
CA ILE A 73 -0.48 8.44 7.02
C ILE A 73 -1.75 7.71 7.44
N VAL A 74 -1.74 6.39 7.34
CA VAL A 74 -2.85 5.56 7.83
C VAL A 74 -2.64 5.31 9.33
N PRO A 75 -3.65 5.56 10.18
CA PRO A 75 -3.51 5.37 11.63
C PRO A 75 -3.53 3.88 12.02
N LEU A 76 -2.64 3.13 11.45
CA LEU A 76 -2.46 1.70 11.66
C LEU A 76 -1.00 1.35 11.39
N VAL A 77 -0.41 0.56 12.27
CA VAL A 77 0.86 -0.13 12.01
C VAL A 77 0.55 -1.62 11.94
N ASN A 78 0.86 -2.25 10.81
CA ASN A 78 0.71 -3.68 10.64
C ASN A 78 1.92 -4.39 11.26
N THR A 79 1.68 -5.48 11.96
CA THR A 79 2.74 -6.25 12.62
C THR A 79 2.63 -7.71 12.20
N PHE A 80 3.76 -8.31 11.82
CA PHE A 80 3.84 -9.73 11.51
C PHE A 80 5.22 -10.29 11.86
N PHE A 81 5.28 -11.62 12.08
CA PHE A 81 6.52 -12.32 12.39
C PHE A 81 7.08 -13.02 11.14
N SER A 82 8.36 -12.83 10.89
CA SER A 82 9.10 -13.55 9.84
C SER A 82 9.95 -14.63 10.46
N VAL A 83 9.58 -15.88 10.24
CA VAL A 83 10.35 -17.05 10.71
C VAL A 83 11.75 -17.08 10.08
N ARG A 84 11.83 -16.72 8.79
CA ARG A 84 13.10 -16.74 8.04
C ARG A 84 14.17 -15.85 8.67
N HIS A 85 13.78 -14.72 9.21
CA HIS A 85 14.72 -13.73 9.76
C HIS A 85 14.67 -13.63 11.29
N ASP A 86 13.81 -14.41 11.93
CA ASP A 86 13.51 -14.30 13.37
C ASP A 86 13.22 -12.86 13.78
N THR A 87 12.28 -12.22 13.07
CA THR A 87 12.03 -10.78 13.18
C THR A 87 10.54 -10.49 13.30
N VAL A 88 10.18 -9.66 14.28
CA VAL A 88 8.88 -8.98 14.34
C VAL A 88 8.97 -7.72 13.51
N ASN A 89 8.18 -7.64 12.44
CA ASN A 89 8.17 -6.51 11.53
C ASN A 89 7.00 -5.60 11.83
N HIS A 90 7.27 -4.30 11.93
CA HIS A 90 6.25 -3.26 11.93
C HIS A 90 6.25 -2.57 10.57
N THR A 91 5.09 -2.49 9.94
CA THR A 91 4.92 -1.87 8.62
C THR A 91 4.14 -0.58 8.75
N VAL A 92 4.76 0.52 8.32
CA VAL A 92 4.11 1.83 8.24
C VAL A 92 3.27 1.89 6.97
N ILE A 93 2.04 2.41 7.06
CA ILE A 93 1.06 2.38 5.98
C ILE A 93 0.66 3.80 5.60
N PHE A 94 0.70 4.08 4.30
CA PHE A 94 0.23 5.33 3.70
C PHE A 94 -0.99 5.07 2.82
N ALA A 95 -1.77 6.12 2.58
CA ALA A 95 -2.83 6.12 1.57
C ALA A 95 -2.54 7.22 0.55
N ALA A 96 -2.63 6.89 -0.72
CA ALA A 96 -2.38 7.82 -1.80
C ALA A 96 -3.59 7.91 -2.74
N GLN A 97 -4.11 9.12 -2.90
CA GLN A 97 -5.07 9.43 -3.96
C GLN A 97 -4.31 9.81 -5.22
N ILE A 98 -4.64 9.17 -6.32
CA ILE A 98 -4.02 9.43 -7.62
C ILE A 98 -5.06 9.90 -8.64
N ASP A 99 -4.58 10.38 -9.78
CA ASP A 99 -5.43 10.69 -10.93
C ASP A 99 -5.57 9.44 -11.81
N SER A 100 -6.79 8.91 -11.90
CA SER A 100 -7.08 7.71 -12.69
C SER A 100 -6.94 7.89 -14.21
N ALA A 101 -6.84 9.13 -14.70
CA ALA A 101 -6.61 9.38 -16.11
C ALA A 101 -5.20 8.97 -16.56
N VAL A 102 -4.26 8.85 -15.61
CA VAL A 102 -2.90 8.37 -15.88
C VAL A 102 -2.89 6.84 -15.80
N PRO A 103 -2.42 6.13 -16.85
CA PRO A 103 -2.36 4.68 -16.83
C PRO A 103 -1.30 4.14 -15.86
N VAL A 104 -1.56 2.97 -15.28
CA VAL A 104 -0.60 2.24 -14.45
C VAL A 104 0.58 1.79 -15.31
N GLN A 105 1.79 1.99 -14.81
CA GLN A 105 3.03 1.49 -15.40
C GLN A 105 3.68 0.51 -14.42
N LEU A 106 3.48 -0.79 -14.65
CA LEU A 106 4.02 -1.84 -13.78
C LEU A 106 5.55 -1.95 -13.93
N SER A 107 6.21 -2.27 -12.81
CA SER A 107 7.58 -2.78 -12.81
C SER A 107 7.60 -4.29 -13.04
N ASP A 108 8.79 -4.89 -13.13
CA ASP A 108 8.96 -6.34 -13.32
C ASP A 108 8.50 -7.18 -12.10
N GLU A 109 8.28 -6.53 -10.95
CA GLU A 109 7.81 -7.21 -9.74
C GLU A 109 6.35 -7.66 -9.83
N HIS A 110 5.57 -7.01 -10.71
CA HIS A 110 4.15 -7.29 -10.89
C HIS A 110 3.84 -7.47 -12.39
N TYR A 111 2.94 -8.40 -12.70
CA TYR A 111 2.56 -8.65 -14.10
C TYR A 111 1.09 -8.31 -14.40
N GLN A 112 0.30 -8.01 -13.39
CA GLN A 112 -1.11 -7.68 -13.52
C GLN A 112 -1.52 -6.65 -12.47
N PHE A 113 -2.49 -5.82 -12.81
CA PHE A 113 -3.12 -4.88 -11.87
C PHE A 113 -4.62 -4.80 -12.14
N GLY A 114 -5.34 -4.24 -11.21
CA GLY A 114 -6.74 -3.90 -11.40
C GLY A 114 -7.22 -2.88 -10.36
N TRP A 115 -8.31 -2.23 -10.71
CA TRP A 115 -9.03 -1.28 -9.86
C TRP A 115 -10.29 -1.93 -9.36
N TYR A 116 -10.47 -1.94 -8.05
CA TYR A 116 -11.51 -2.71 -7.39
C TYR A 116 -12.23 -1.90 -6.32
N THR A 117 -13.49 -2.22 -6.06
CA THR A 117 -14.17 -1.73 -4.85
C THR A 117 -13.43 -2.23 -3.62
N VAL A 118 -13.66 -1.61 -2.45
CA VAL A 118 -13.00 -2.03 -1.21
C VAL A 118 -13.26 -3.52 -0.91
N GLU A 119 -14.47 -4.00 -1.12
CA GLU A 119 -14.83 -5.40 -0.87
C GLU A 119 -14.09 -6.36 -1.82
N GLN A 120 -14.05 -6.04 -3.10
CA GLN A 120 -13.31 -6.82 -4.09
C GLN A 120 -11.80 -6.82 -3.82
N ALA A 121 -11.23 -5.66 -3.46
CA ALA A 121 -9.82 -5.55 -3.11
C ALA A 121 -9.47 -6.40 -1.89
N LYS A 122 -10.30 -6.37 -0.86
CA LYS A 122 -10.13 -7.19 0.35
C LYS A 122 -10.17 -8.69 0.05
N GLU A 123 -11.06 -9.14 -0.84
CA GLU A 123 -11.13 -10.54 -1.27
C GLU A 123 -9.83 -11.00 -1.95
N LYS A 124 -9.16 -10.10 -2.65
CA LYS A 124 -7.87 -10.40 -3.31
C LYS A 124 -6.69 -10.44 -2.34
N CYS A 125 -6.75 -9.68 -1.23
CA CYS A 125 -5.67 -9.66 -0.26
C CYS A 125 -5.46 -11.02 0.39
N VAL A 126 -4.22 -11.50 0.36
CA VAL A 126 -3.80 -12.70 1.10
C VAL A 126 -3.63 -12.40 2.59
N TRP A 127 -3.08 -11.23 2.90
CA TRP A 127 -2.66 -10.89 4.27
C TRP A 127 -3.71 -10.10 5.01
N PRO A 128 -4.06 -10.52 6.26
CA PRO A 128 -5.06 -9.82 7.08
C PRO A 128 -4.72 -8.35 7.34
N GLY A 129 -3.44 -8.02 7.48
CA GLY A 129 -2.99 -6.64 7.71
C GLY A 129 -3.34 -5.70 6.56
N GLN A 130 -3.25 -6.15 5.32
CA GLN A 130 -3.63 -5.36 4.15
C GLN A 130 -5.15 -5.18 4.06
N LYS A 131 -5.93 -6.20 4.43
CA LYS A 131 -7.40 -6.08 4.52
C LYS A 131 -7.80 -5.00 5.53
N LYS A 132 -7.17 -5.01 6.71
CA LYS A 132 -7.39 -3.98 7.74
C LYS A 132 -7.01 -2.59 7.26
N ALA A 133 -5.89 -2.46 6.56
CA ALA A 133 -5.45 -1.19 5.98
C ALA A 133 -6.50 -0.64 5.01
N LEU A 134 -7.01 -1.47 4.10
CA LEU A 134 -8.07 -1.08 3.16
C LEU A 134 -9.34 -0.63 3.87
N ASP A 135 -9.78 -1.35 4.92
CA ASP A 135 -10.94 -0.96 5.70
C ASP A 135 -10.76 0.41 6.38
N ILE A 136 -9.60 0.65 6.98
CA ILE A 136 -9.31 1.90 7.66
C ILE A 136 -9.22 3.05 6.66
N VAL A 137 -8.56 2.86 5.53
CA VAL A 137 -8.49 3.87 4.48
C VAL A 137 -9.89 4.21 3.96
N HIS A 138 -10.71 3.19 3.71
CA HIS A 138 -12.07 3.38 3.21
C HIS A 138 -12.96 4.12 4.21
N GLU A 139 -12.93 3.73 5.47
CA GLU A 139 -13.78 4.33 6.50
C GLU A 139 -13.31 5.73 6.93
N TYR A 140 -12.02 5.90 7.23
CA TYR A 140 -11.51 7.10 7.88
C TYR A 140 -10.94 8.14 6.92
N ILE A 141 -10.34 7.73 5.81
CA ILE A 141 -9.71 8.64 4.86
C ILE A 141 -10.66 8.98 3.72
N VAL A 142 -11.08 7.98 2.96
CA VAL A 142 -12.02 8.16 1.86
C VAL A 142 -13.38 8.61 2.38
N GLY A 143 -13.81 8.08 3.52
CA GLY A 143 -15.05 8.48 4.20
C GLY A 143 -15.04 9.88 4.80
N GLY A 144 -13.92 10.61 4.75
CA GLY A 144 -13.83 12.00 5.17
C GLY A 144 -14.00 12.23 6.68
N LYS A 145 -13.65 11.25 7.51
CA LYS A 145 -13.66 11.42 8.98
C LYS A 145 -12.61 12.45 9.42
N GLU A 146 -12.74 12.94 10.64
CA GLU A 146 -11.79 13.91 11.19
C GLU A 146 -10.33 13.45 11.08
N ALA A 147 -10.10 12.15 11.28
CA ALA A 147 -8.78 11.54 11.13
C ALA A 147 -8.13 11.81 9.77
N ALA A 148 -8.91 11.93 8.69
CA ALA A 148 -8.37 12.23 7.37
C ALA A 148 -7.67 13.59 7.33
N SER A 149 -8.29 14.63 7.89
CA SER A 149 -7.70 15.99 7.92
C SER A 149 -6.45 16.06 8.80
N LEU A 150 -6.42 15.27 9.89
CA LEU A 150 -5.29 15.23 10.82
C LEU A 150 -4.12 14.37 10.31
N SER A 151 -4.38 13.49 9.37
CA SER A 151 -3.40 12.52 8.84
C SER A 151 -2.85 12.90 7.47
N GLU A 152 -3.37 13.95 6.84
CA GLU A 152 -2.93 14.39 5.51
C GLU A 152 -1.50 14.93 5.56
N ILE A 153 -0.68 14.48 4.62
CA ILE A 153 0.73 14.87 4.47
C ILE A 153 0.82 15.81 3.27
N THR A 154 1.43 16.96 3.47
CA THR A 154 1.74 17.89 2.38
C THR A 154 2.91 17.33 1.56
N VAL A 155 2.67 17.13 0.27
CA VAL A 155 3.66 16.66 -0.69
C VAL A 155 3.88 17.64 -1.81
#